data_5f3084ce582b54fe4b8973c1cd2b7e39
#
_entry.id   5f3084ce582b54fe4b8973c1cd2b7e39
#
_cell.length_a   1.000
_cell.length_b   1.000
_cell.length_c   1.000
_cell.angle_alpha   90.00
_cell.angle_beta   90.00
_cell.angle_gamma   90.00
#
_symmetry.space_group_name_H-M   'P 1'
#
loop_
_entity.id
_entity.type
_entity.pdbx_description
1 polymer ?
#
loop_
_entity_poly.entity_id
_entity_poly.type
_entity_poly.pdbx_seq_one_letter_code
_entity_poly.pdbx_strand_id
1 'polypeptide(L)'
;MVQGSSDKMVQSSRVESFEDLNVYKQARDLTNKIYEITRQVSFSKDHGLVDQIRRASVSIMSNIAEGFERGTNAEFIQFLYIAKGSCVEVRAQLTIAFDQKYIDENTYKNFVEQCRRISGMLGNLITYLKSSRFKGSKFKRPPTKSMAEELNEILQQIKHEKENK
;
A
#
# COMPACT_ATOMS: atom_id res chain seq x y z
N MET A 1 47.07 -17.18 1.60
CA MET A 1 46.41 -16.09 2.33
C MET A 1 45.02 -15.93 1.76
N VAL A 2 44.05 -16.30 2.56
CA VAL A 2 42.66 -16.39 2.18
C VAL A 2 42.00 -15.02 2.41
N GLN A 3 41.40 -14.45 1.36
CA GLN A 3 40.62 -13.26 1.51
C GLN A 3 39.16 -13.64 1.57
N GLY A 4 38.54 -13.24 2.66
CA GLY A 4 37.12 -13.49 2.92
C GLY A 4 36.22 -12.78 1.98
N SER A 5 35.34 -13.51 1.34
CA SER A 5 34.14 -13.03 0.67
C SER A 5 33.22 -12.44 1.72
N SER A 6 33.01 -11.14 1.62
CA SER A 6 31.95 -10.46 2.36
C SER A 6 30.61 -10.80 1.73
N ASP A 7 29.93 -11.78 2.27
CA ASP A 7 28.51 -12.02 2.03
C ASP A 7 27.73 -10.80 2.54
N LYS A 8 27.43 -9.87 1.65
CA LYS A 8 26.35 -8.91 1.89
C LYS A 8 25.04 -9.68 1.83
N MET A 9 24.59 -10.18 2.96
CA MET A 9 23.20 -10.58 3.16
C MET A 9 22.32 -9.41 2.73
N VAL A 10 21.64 -9.60 1.60
CA VAL A 10 20.50 -8.76 1.22
C VAL A 10 19.44 -9.06 2.27
N GLN A 11 19.36 -8.21 3.30
CA GLN A 11 18.23 -8.20 4.20
C GLN A 11 17.00 -7.87 3.36
N SER A 12 16.22 -8.89 3.04
CA SER A 12 14.86 -8.76 2.57
C SER A 12 14.10 -8.03 3.68
N SER A 13 13.94 -6.71 3.55
CA SER A 13 13.20 -5.92 4.51
C SER A 13 11.76 -6.43 4.54
N ARG A 14 11.40 -7.04 5.66
CA ARG A 14 10.05 -7.53 5.90
C ARG A 14 9.10 -6.32 5.86
N VAL A 15 8.05 -6.42 5.06
CA VAL A 15 6.98 -5.41 5.01
C VAL A 15 6.13 -5.61 6.27
N GLU A 16 6.20 -4.67 7.20
CA GLU A 16 5.48 -4.73 8.49
C GLU A 16 4.26 -3.79 8.49
N SER A 17 4.34 -2.71 7.73
CA SER A 17 3.29 -1.71 7.61
C SER A 17 3.09 -1.26 6.16
N PHE A 18 1.99 -0.56 5.88
CA PHE A 18 1.74 -0.04 4.52
C PHE A 18 2.78 1.01 4.11
N GLU A 19 3.37 1.73 5.07
CA GLU A 19 4.41 2.73 4.84
C GLU A 19 5.69 2.11 4.26
N ASP A 20 5.92 0.82 4.48
CA ASP A 20 7.07 0.11 3.92
C ASP A 20 6.90 -0.17 2.42
N LEU A 21 5.65 -0.19 1.94
CA LEU A 21 5.34 -0.48 0.55
C LEU A 21 5.88 0.61 -0.38
N ASN A 22 6.73 0.22 -1.34
CA ASN A 22 7.27 1.16 -2.32
C ASN A 22 6.17 1.86 -3.13
N VAL A 23 5.07 1.17 -3.44
CA VAL A 23 3.94 1.77 -4.15
C VAL A 23 3.26 2.87 -3.33
N TYR A 24 3.15 2.71 -2.00
CA TYR A 24 2.65 3.74 -1.12
C TYR A 24 3.58 4.96 -1.08
N LYS A 25 4.90 4.75 -0.97
CA LYS A 25 5.90 5.83 -0.98
C LYS A 25 5.83 6.64 -2.28
N GLN A 26 5.67 5.97 -3.42
CA GLN A 26 5.52 6.63 -4.73
C GLN A 26 4.19 7.40 -4.83
N ALA A 27 3.10 6.85 -4.32
CA ALA A 27 1.80 7.53 -4.28
C ALA A 27 1.84 8.78 -3.38
N ARG A 28 2.53 8.71 -2.25
CA ARG A 28 2.75 9.86 -1.35
C ARG A 28 3.56 10.97 -2.03
N ASP A 29 4.63 10.61 -2.73
CA ASP A 29 5.44 11.58 -3.49
C ASP A 29 4.60 12.26 -4.58
N LEU A 30 3.83 11.49 -5.36
CA LEU A 30 2.89 12.04 -6.35
C LEU A 30 1.90 13.01 -5.71
N THR A 31 1.29 12.63 -4.59
CA THR A 31 0.31 13.46 -3.88
C THR A 31 0.92 14.78 -3.43
N ASN A 32 2.11 14.76 -2.83
CA ASN A 32 2.81 15.98 -2.41
C ASN A 32 3.06 16.91 -3.60
N LYS A 33 3.53 16.39 -4.72
CA LYS A 33 3.76 17.16 -5.95
C LYS A 33 2.47 17.74 -6.54
N ILE A 34 1.35 16.99 -6.49
CA ILE A 34 0.02 17.50 -6.87
C ILE A 34 -0.38 18.70 -5.99
N TYR A 35 -0.15 18.61 -4.67
CA TYR A 35 -0.40 19.73 -3.78
C TYR A 35 0.48 20.95 -4.09
N GLU A 36 1.73 20.74 -4.50
CA GLU A 36 2.65 21.81 -4.90
C GLU A 36 2.19 22.54 -6.15
N ILE A 37 1.90 21.82 -7.25
CA ILE A 37 1.47 22.45 -8.50
C ILE A 37 0.10 23.13 -8.36
N THR A 38 -0.79 22.58 -7.57
CA THR A 38 -2.14 23.16 -7.36
C THR A 38 -2.14 24.40 -6.46
N ARG A 39 -1.00 24.78 -5.83
CA ARG A 39 -0.81 26.06 -5.12
C ARG A 39 -0.38 27.20 -6.04
N GLN A 40 0.05 26.90 -7.27
CA GLN A 40 0.43 27.94 -8.23
C GLN A 40 -0.76 28.85 -8.53
N VAL A 41 -0.49 30.15 -8.67
CA VAL A 41 -1.54 31.20 -8.74
C VAL A 41 -2.57 30.95 -9.83
N SER A 42 -2.15 30.47 -11.01
CA SER A 42 -3.07 30.18 -12.13
C SER A 42 -3.96 28.96 -11.83
N PHE A 43 -3.36 27.88 -11.33
CA PHE A 43 -4.06 26.63 -11.05
C PHE A 43 -4.98 26.76 -9.83
N SER A 44 -4.54 27.45 -8.78
CA SER A 44 -5.27 27.57 -7.52
C SER A 44 -6.65 28.26 -7.64
N LYS A 45 -6.88 29.00 -8.73
CA LYS A 45 -8.16 29.67 -9.00
C LYS A 45 -9.24 28.71 -9.52
N ASP A 46 -8.85 27.58 -10.09
CA ASP A 46 -9.79 26.54 -10.50
C ASP A 46 -10.10 25.60 -9.32
N HIS A 47 -10.92 26.07 -8.39
CA HIS A 47 -11.22 25.34 -7.16
C HIS A 47 -11.81 23.94 -7.43
N GLY A 48 -12.59 23.78 -8.50
CA GLY A 48 -13.18 22.49 -8.86
C GLY A 48 -12.12 21.45 -9.25
N LEU A 49 -11.22 21.82 -10.15
CA LEU A 49 -10.15 20.93 -10.60
C LEU A 49 -9.13 20.67 -9.48
N VAL A 50 -8.80 21.71 -8.69
CA VAL A 50 -7.90 21.57 -7.53
C VAL A 50 -8.45 20.57 -6.53
N ASP A 51 -9.74 20.66 -6.16
CA ASP A 51 -10.37 19.72 -5.23
C ASP A 51 -10.32 18.29 -5.78
N GLN A 52 -10.76 18.10 -7.02
CA GLN A 52 -10.84 16.78 -7.63
C GLN A 52 -9.46 16.09 -7.75
N ILE A 53 -8.43 16.80 -8.25
CA ILE A 53 -7.10 16.20 -8.45
C ILE A 53 -6.42 15.87 -7.12
N ARG A 54 -6.60 16.70 -6.10
CA ARG A 54 -6.11 16.43 -4.74
C ARG A 54 -6.81 15.21 -4.14
N ARG A 55 -8.14 15.15 -4.22
CA ARG A 55 -8.92 14.00 -3.73
C ARG A 55 -8.52 12.71 -4.43
N ALA A 56 -8.39 12.73 -5.76
CA ALA A 56 -7.96 11.56 -6.53
C ALA A 56 -6.54 11.11 -6.11
N SER A 57 -5.60 12.03 -5.94
CA SER A 57 -4.24 11.68 -5.52
C SER A 57 -4.18 11.12 -4.09
N VAL A 58 -4.93 11.69 -3.15
CA VAL A 58 -5.07 11.17 -1.79
C VAL A 58 -5.74 9.81 -1.79
N SER A 59 -6.74 9.59 -2.66
CA SER A 59 -7.45 8.31 -2.80
C SER A 59 -6.51 7.16 -3.18
N ILE A 60 -5.46 7.39 -3.98
CA ILE A 60 -4.45 6.37 -4.28
C ILE A 60 -3.82 5.86 -2.98
N MET A 61 -3.34 6.78 -2.14
CA MET A 61 -2.65 6.45 -0.87
C MET A 61 -3.59 5.76 0.11
N SER A 62 -4.78 6.35 0.31
CA SER A 62 -5.75 5.87 1.30
C SER A 62 -6.20 4.45 0.99
N ASN A 63 -6.45 4.13 -0.28
CA ASN A 63 -6.85 2.78 -0.66
C ASN A 63 -5.73 1.75 -0.50
N ILE A 64 -4.46 2.13 -0.75
CA ILE A 64 -3.32 1.23 -0.48
C ILE A 64 -3.25 0.93 1.03
N ALA A 65 -3.32 1.97 1.87
CA ALA A 65 -3.25 1.83 3.32
C ALA A 65 -4.43 1.03 3.88
N GLU A 66 -5.65 1.41 3.53
CA GLU A 66 -6.86 0.73 3.99
C GLU A 66 -6.88 -0.74 3.58
N GLY A 67 -6.56 -1.03 2.31
CA GLY A 67 -6.53 -2.39 1.82
C GLY A 67 -5.50 -3.27 2.53
N PHE A 68 -4.33 -2.72 2.86
CA PHE A 68 -3.30 -3.41 3.64
C PHE A 68 -3.80 -3.78 5.03
N GLU A 69 -4.45 -2.84 5.73
CA GLU A 69 -4.97 -3.02 7.09
C GLU A 69 -6.20 -3.95 7.18
N ARG A 70 -6.91 -4.21 6.06
CA ARG A 70 -8.05 -5.15 6.03
C ARG A 70 -7.65 -6.58 6.40
N GLY A 71 -6.39 -6.95 6.23
CA GLY A 71 -5.81 -8.20 6.68
C GLY A 71 -6.18 -9.44 5.85
N THR A 72 -6.82 -9.29 4.69
CA THR A 72 -7.02 -10.37 3.72
C THR A 72 -6.54 -9.96 2.33
N ASN A 73 -5.94 -10.90 1.57
CA ASN A 73 -5.50 -10.63 0.21
C ASN A 73 -6.67 -10.25 -0.71
N ALA A 74 -7.85 -10.83 -0.52
CA ALA A 74 -9.03 -10.56 -1.34
C ALA A 74 -9.48 -9.09 -1.19
N GLU A 75 -9.60 -8.60 0.05
CA GLU A 75 -9.93 -7.20 0.31
C GLU A 75 -8.81 -6.29 -0.19
N PHE A 76 -7.54 -6.60 0.08
CA PHE A 76 -6.42 -5.78 -0.38
C PHE A 76 -6.43 -5.63 -1.90
N ILE A 77 -6.65 -6.70 -2.67
CA ILE A 77 -6.76 -6.65 -4.12
C ILE A 77 -7.88 -5.69 -4.57
N GLN A 78 -9.04 -5.70 -3.91
CA GLN A 78 -10.15 -4.78 -4.24
C GLN A 78 -9.73 -3.32 -4.05
N PHE A 79 -9.12 -2.97 -2.92
CA PHE A 79 -8.65 -1.63 -2.65
C PHE A 79 -7.52 -1.19 -3.60
N LEU A 80 -6.63 -2.10 -4.00
CA LEU A 80 -5.60 -1.82 -5.00
C LEU A 80 -6.19 -1.52 -6.39
N TYR A 81 -7.32 -2.15 -6.76
CA TYR A 81 -8.04 -1.79 -7.99
C TYR A 81 -8.64 -0.39 -7.89
N ILE A 82 -9.19 0.02 -6.74
CA ILE A 82 -9.70 1.38 -6.53
C ILE A 82 -8.55 2.39 -6.62
N ALA A 83 -7.42 2.12 -5.97
CA ALA A 83 -6.21 2.95 -6.08
C ALA A 83 -5.74 3.09 -7.53
N LYS A 84 -5.80 2.01 -8.32
CA LYS A 84 -5.45 2.03 -9.74
C LYS A 84 -6.43 2.89 -10.56
N GLY A 85 -7.71 2.84 -10.25
CA GLY A 85 -8.73 3.74 -10.82
C GLY A 85 -8.43 5.21 -10.52
N SER A 86 -8.05 5.52 -9.27
CA SER A 86 -7.67 6.88 -8.85
C SER A 86 -6.43 7.40 -9.60
N CYS A 87 -5.48 6.53 -9.99
CA CYS A 87 -4.38 6.95 -10.88
C CYS A 87 -4.87 7.38 -12.27
N VAL A 88 -5.93 6.76 -12.78
CA VAL A 88 -6.54 7.15 -14.07
C VAL A 88 -7.25 8.50 -13.93
N GLU A 89 -7.95 8.73 -12.82
CA GLU A 89 -8.60 10.02 -12.53
C GLU A 89 -7.58 11.16 -12.47
N VAL A 90 -6.47 10.99 -11.73
CA VAL A 90 -5.38 11.99 -11.68
C VAL A 90 -4.87 12.29 -13.08
N ARG A 91 -4.66 11.28 -13.93
CA ARG A 91 -4.20 11.48 -15.30
C ARG A 91 -5.20 12.27 -16.15
N ALA A 92 -6.49 11.97 -16.03
CA ALA A 92 -7.54 12.71 -16.74
C ALA A 92 -7.56 14.19 -16.31
N GLN A 93 -7.45 14.46 -15.03
CA GLN A 93 -7.43 15.81 -14.47
C GLN A 93 -6.16 16.58 -14.85
N LEU A 94 -5.00 15.90 -14.92
CA LEU A 94 -3.75 16.48 -15.44
C LEU A 94 -3.87 16.89 -16.92
N THR A 95 -4.64 16.14 -17.73
CA THR A 95 -4.91 16.53 -19.12
C THR A 95 -5.68 17.84 -19.16
N ILE A 96 -6.70 18.01 -18.33
CA ILE A 96 -7.43 19.28 -18.23
C ILE A 96 -6.50 20.40 -17.76
N ALA A 97 -5.65 20.16 -16.75
CA ALA A 97 -4.71 21.16 -16.26
C ALA A 97 -3.71 21.61 -17.35
N PHE A 98 -3.27 20.70 -18.20
CA PHE A 98 -2.42 21.00 -19.35
C PHE A 98 -3.16 21.78 -20.42
N ASP A 99 -4.37 21.37 -20.81
CA ASP A 99 -5.20 22.04 -21.81
C ASP A 99 -5.54 23.49 -21.39
N GLN A 100 -5.79 23.71 -20.09
CA GLN A 100 -6.03 25.02 -19.50
C GLN A 100 -4.74 25.83 -19.26
N LYS A 101 -3.58 25.27 -19.60
CA LYS A 101 -2.24 25.90 -19.43
C LYS A 101 -1.89 26.22 -17.97
N TYR A 102 -2.41 25.47 -17.02
CA TYR A 102 -2.03 25.57 -15.61
C TYR A 102 -0.67 24.93 -15.35
N ILE A 103 -0.28 23.96 -16.19
CA ILE A 103 1.02 23.28 -16.18
C ILE A 103 1.59 23.23 -17.59
N ASP A 104 2.93 23.22 -17.69
CA ASP A 104 3.62 23.04 -18.96
C ASP A 104 3.68 21.57 -19.42
N GLU A 105 4.11 21.36 -20.67
CA GLU A 105 4.18 20.03 -21.28
C GLU A 105 5.14 19.09 -20.54
N ASN A 106 6.26 19.60 -20.04
CA ASN A 106 7.25 18.80 -19.33
C ASN A 106 6.70 18.32 -17.98
N THR A 107 6.07 19.22 -17.24
CA THR A 107 5.36 18.91 -15.99
C THR A 107 4.27 17.88 -16.24
N TYR A 108 3.42 18.07 -17.26
CA TYR A 108 2.38 17.11 -17.64
C TYR A 108 2.95 15.71 -17.92
N LYS A 109 3.97 15.60 -18.78
CA LYS A 109 4.60 14.33 -19.13
C LYS A 109 5.16 13.61 -17.89
N ASN A 110 5.85 14.35 -17.02
CA ASN A 110 6.44 13.80 -15.80
C ASN A 110 5.38 13.22 -14.85
N PHE A 111 4.27 13.93 -14.63
CA PHE A 111 3.19 13.48 -13.78
C PHE A 111 2.45 12.26 -14.36
N VAL A 112 2.17 12.29 -15.66
CA VAL A 112 1.53 11.17 -16.37
C VAL A 112 2.38 9.91 -16.27
N GLU A 113 3.69 10.02 -16.43
CA GLU A 113 4.62 8.90 -16.32
C GLU A 113 4.66 8.36 -14.88
N GLN A 114 4.69 9.25 -13.88
CA GLN A 114 4.62 8.84 -12.47
C GLN A 114 3.33 8.09 -12.15
N CYS A 115 2.18 8.57 -12.64
CA CYS A 115 0.90 7.87 -12.50
C CYS A 115 0.91 6.49 -13.17
N ARG A 116 1.49 6.37 -14.38
CA ARG A 116 1.62 5.09 -15.09
C ARG A 116 2.50 4.11 -14.30
N ARG A 117 3.61 4.59 -13.76
CA ARG A 117 4.52 3.80 -12.93
C ARG A 117 3.82 3.26 -11.70
N ILE A 118 3.09 4.11 -10.96
CA ILE A 118 2.31 3.69 -9.78
C ILE A 118 1.25 2.65 -10.19
N SER A 119 0.51 2.90 -11.26
CA SER A 119 -0.49 1.95 -11.79
C SER A 119 0.12 0.60 -12.16
N GLY A 120 1.33 0.57 -12.74
CA GLY A 120 2.09 -0.65 -13.01
C GLY A 120 2.51 -1.38 -11.73
N MET A 121 3.00 -0.65 -10.72
CA MET A 121 3.36 -1.23 -9.42
C MET A 121 2.13 -1.84 -8.72
N LEU A 122 0.97 -1.18 -8.76
CA LEU A 122 -0.30 -1.71 -8.26
C LEU A 122 -0.70 -3.00 -8.99
N GLY A 123 -0.58 -3.02 -10.33
CA GLY A 123 -0.85 -4.20 -11.13
C GLY A 123 0.04 -5.40 -10.77
N ASN A 124 1.34 -5.17 -10.59
CA ASN A 124 2.29 -6.20 -10.17
C ASN A 124 1.96 -6.74 -8.77
N LEU A 125 1.62 -5.85 -7.83
CA LEU A 125 1.22 -6.24 -6.47
C LEU A 125 -0.07 -7.06 -6.49
N ILE A 126 -1.07 -6.67 -7.27
CA ILE A 126 -2.31 -7.43 -7.46
C ILE A 126 -2.01 -8.84 -8.00
N THR A 127 -1.15 -8.94 -9.01
CA THR A 127 -0.75 -10.23 -9.60
C THR A 127 -0.06 -11.11 -8.56
N TYR A 128 0.86 -10.55 -7.80
CA TYR A 128 1.54 -11.25 -6.70
C TYR A 128 0.55 -11.77 -5.64
N LEU A 129 -0.37 -10.92 -5.17
CA LEU A 129 -1.36 -11.30 -4.16
C LEU A 129 -2.32 -12.40 -4.65
N LYS A 130 -2.70 -12.38 -5.94
CA LYS A 130 -3.54 -13.42 -6.55
C LYS A 130 -2.84 -14.78 -6.58
N SER A 131 -1.54 -14.81 -6.84
CA SER A 131 -0.75 -16.05 -6.89
C SER A 131 -0.26 -16.52 -5.52
N SER A 132 -0.32 -15.68 -4.49
CA SER A 132 0.17 -15.99 -3.15
C SER A 132 -0.65 -17.08 -2.46
N ARG A 133 0.04 -18.05 -1.85
CA ARG A 133 -0.59 -19.05 -0.97
C ARG A 133 -1.02 -18.45 0.37
N PHE A 134 -0.40 -17.36 0.78
CA PHE A 134 -0.80 -16.61 1.98
C PHE A 134 -2.09 -15.85 1.69
N LYS A 135 -3.15 -16.11 2.44
CA LYS A 135 -4.48 -15.53 2.23
C LYS A 135 -4.73 -14.24 3.02
N GLY A 136 -3.77 -13.84 3.87
CA GLY A 136 -3.84 -12.66 4.71
C GLY A 136 -3.62 -12.94 6.19
N SER A 137 -3.38 -11.89 6.96
CA SER A 137 -3.11 -11.98 8.41
C SER A 137 -4.30 -12.48 9.22
N LYS A 138 -5.53 -12.19 8.79
CA LYS A 138 -6.76 -12.71 9.42
C LYS A 138 -6.87 -14.23 9.40
N PHE A 139 -6.17 -14.90 8.48
CA PHE A 139 -6.16 -16.36 8.36
C PHE A 139 -4.93 -17.01 8.98
N LYS A 140 -4.08 -16.26 9.67
CA LYS A 140 -3.09 -16.87 10.55
C LYS A 140 -3.87 -17.59 11.66
N ARG A 141 -3.87 -18.92 11.61
CA ARG A 141 -4.29 -19.69 12.79
C ARG A 141 -3.42 -19.21 13.96
N PRO A 142 -4.01 -18.94 15.14
CA PRO A 142 -3.20 -18.81 16.34
C PRO A 142 -2.28 -20.04 16.37
N PRO A 143 -1.02 -19.91 16.83
CA PRO A 143 -0.14 -21.06 16.95
C PRO A 143 -0.92 -22.14 17.67
N THR A 144 -1.18 -23.25 17.00
CA THR A 144 -1.83 -24.41 17.60
C THR A 144 -0.91 -24.81 18.75
N LYS A 145 -1.42 -24.72 19.99
CA LYS A 145 -0.71 -25.25 21.14
C LYS A 145 -0.27 -26.65 20.79
N SER A 146 0.96 -26.99 21.07
CA SER A 146 1.41 -28.36 20.86
C SER A 146 0.54 -29.29 21.72
N MET A 147 0.32 -30.52 21.29
CA MET A 147 -0.42 -31.51 22.07
C MET A 147 0.15 -31.62 23.50
N ALA A 148 1.45 -31.40 23.68
CA ALA A 148 2.11 -31.36 24.98
C ALA A 148 1.67 -30.16 25.83
N GLU A 149 1.46 -29.01 25.26
CA GLU A 149 0.97 -27.81 25.96
C GLU A 149 -0.51 -27.96 26.36
N GLU A 150 -1.35 -28.49 25.48
CA GLU A 150 -2.75 -28.79 25.79
C GLU A 150 -2.85 -29.83 26.91
N LEU A 151 -2.04 -30.89 26.84
CA LEU A 151 -2.01 -31.94 27.88
C LEU A 151 -1.56 -31.38 29.23
N ASN A 152 -0.54 -30.53 29.26
CA ASN A 152 -0.06 -29.89 30.49
C ASN A 152 -1.14 -28.96 31.11
N GLU A 153 -1.87 -28.21 30.33
CA GLU A 153 -2.97 -27.38 30.84
C GLU A 153 -4.09 -28.22 31.45
N ILE A 154 -4.48 -29.32 30.79
CA ILE A 154 -5.47 -30.25 31.31
C ILE A 154 -5.02 -30.88 32.64
N LEU A 155 -3.74 -31.32 32.71
CA LEU A 155 -3.17 -31.90 33.93
C LEU A 155 -3.10 -30.89 35.07
N GLN A 156 -2.79 -29.64 34.81
CA GLN A 156 -2.81 -28.58 35.82
C GLN A 156 -4.23 -28.28 36.32
N GLN A 157 -5.24 -28.26 35.43
CA GLN A 157 -6.64 -28.08 35.82
C GLN A 157 -7.11 -29.21 36.72
N ILE A 158 -6.84 -30.49 36.38
CA ILE A 158 -7.20 -31.66 37.20
C ILE A 158 -6.51 -31.61 38.58
N LYS A 159 -5.27 -31.12 38.66
CA LYS A 159 -4.53 -30.99 39.91
C LYS A 159 -5.17 -29.94 40.83
N HIS A 160 -5.56 -28.78 40.22
CA HIS A 160 -6.24 -27.69 40.96
C HIS A 160 -7.61 -28.07 41.47
N GLU A 161 -8.39 -28.87 40.73
CA GLU A 161 -9.69 -29.39 41.15
C GLU A 161 -9.58 -30.42 42.29
N LYS A 162 -8.47 -31.15 42.39
CA LYS A 162 -8.21 -32.11 43.50
C LYS A 162 -7.73 -31.43 44.77
N GLU A 163 -7.08 -30.28 44.68
CA GLU A 163 -6.57 -29.52 45.83
C GLU A 163 -7.67 -28.69 46.50
N ASN A 164 -8.76 -28.41 45.77
CA ASN A 164 -9.90 -27.62 46.24
C ASN A 164 -11.12 -28.49 46.74
N LYS A 165 -10.94 -29.81 46.88
CA LYS A 165 -11.90 -30.75 47.45
C LYS A 165 -11.35 -31.33 48.77
#